data_af3c1adec5c4fc7c3334f44044d2a259
#
_entry.id   af3c1adec5c4fc7c3334f44044d2a259
#
_cell.length_a   1.000
_cell.length_b   1.000
_cell.length_c   1.000
_cell.angle_alpha   90.00
_cell.angle_beta   90.00
_cell.angle_gamma   90.00
#
_symmetry.space_group_name_H-M   'P 1'
#
loop_
_entity.id
_entity.type
_entity.pdbx_description
1 polymer ?
#
loop_
_entity_poly.entity_id
_entity_poly.type
_entity_poly.pdbx_seq_one_letter_code
_entity_poly.pdbx_strand_id
1 'polypeptide(L)'
;MIDTDISESLILEIGGRFDYTHMDVYKFYRNSFWESRNYDVIFPEIVVEEFGTQILTQPKLNFYNSSATLGTTYSFRDDYKLFFNYSLASRAPNPSELFSEGLHHSAARIELGDLRFNSEIGHKFAITLQKNNKNYSFSIQPYINTINDFIVIEPVDITETIRGNFQVWEFRQTNAQLIGVDIDASYPINEKLKLNHQFSLVKGYDRSRDEPLISMPPANFKNEIVYKNSEYNNFRISLQSNYVFRQNEFPNNNFEVYIPQTETYELVDFSTPPGAYHLLNFNSSIDFKTSKKTTLTAGLEISNILNKSYRNYLSRLRLYADDLGRNFLLTLKLNY
;
A
#
# COMPACT_ATOMS: atom_id res chain seq x y z
N MET A 1 3.87 2.57 -25.47
CA MET A 1 2.82 3.59 -25.33
C MET A 1 2.85 4.42 -26.60
N ILE A 2 1.71 4.70 -27.16
CA ILE A 2 1.54 5.53 -28.36
C ILE A 2 0.56 6.63 -27.97
N ASP A 3 0.98 7.88 -28.19
CA ASP A 3 0.16 9.06 -27.97
C ASP A 3 -0.18 9.67 -29.33
N THR A 4 -1.42 10.05 -29.52
CA THR A 4 -1.87 10.66 -30.78
C THR A 4 -2.84 11.81 -30.53
N ASP A 5 -2.58 12.94 -31.16
CA ASP A 5 -3.49 14.08 -31.15
C ASP A 5 -4.66 13.79 -32.10
N ILE A 6 -5.86 13.61 -31.55
CA ILE A 6 -7.09 13.48 -32.32
C ILE A 6 -7.58 14.86 -32.78
N SER A 7 -7.38 15.88 -31.92
CA SER A 7 -7.62 17.29 -32.22
C SER A 7 -6.76 18.16 -31.31
N GLU A 8 -6.78 19.49 -31.49
CA GLU A 8 -6.07 20.46 -30.62
C GLU A 8 -6.44 20.32 -29.14
N SER A 9 -7.61 19.78 -28.83
CA SER A 9 -8.11 19.63 -27.45
C SER A 9 -8.21 18.18 -26.95
N LEU A 10 -7.99 17.17 -27.82
CA LEU A 10 -8.18 15.77 -27.48
C LEU A 10 -6.97 14.94 -27.85
N ILE A 11 -6.36 14.33 -26.82
CA ILE A 11 -5.24 13.39 -26.97
C ILE A 11 -5.74 11.98 -26.59
N LEU A 12 -5.34 10.99 -27.37
CA LEU A 12 -5.58 9.57 -27.12
C LEU A 12 -4.24 8.90 -26.81
N GLU A 13 -4.23 8.09 -25.75
CA GLU A 13 -3.06 7.32 -25.28
C GLU A 13 -3.42 5.83 -25.27
N ILE A 14 -2.60 5.00 -25.90
CA ILE A 14 -2.79 3.53 -25.91
C ILE A 14 -1.47 2.87 -25.56
N GLY A 15 -1.51 1.91 -24.67
CA GLY A 15 -0.35 1.12 -24.28
C GLY A 15 -0.68 -0.36 -24.08
N GLY A 16 0.30 -1.21 -24.35
CA GLY A 16 0.23 -2.63 -24.08
C GLY A 16 1.58 -3.17 -23.62
N ARG A 17 1.56 -4.18 -22.74
CA ARG A 17 2.74 -4.87 -22.25
C ARG A 17 2.40 -6.33 -22.02
N PHE A 18 3.35 -7.18 -22.31
CA PHE A 18 3.32 -8.60 -21.98
C PHE A 18 4.56 -8.96 -21.17
N ASP A 19 4.37 -9.70 -20.09
CA ASP A 19 5.43 -10.15 -19.18
C ASP A 19 5.35 -11.66 -19.02
N TYR A 20 6.50 -12.32 -19.11
CA TYR A 20 6.69 -13.71 -18.73
C TYR A 20 7.53 -13.77 -17.47
N THR A 21 6.98 -14.39 -16.43
CA THR A 21 7.68 -14.62 -15.16
C THR A 21 7.93 -16.11 -14.99
N HIS A 22 9.20 -16.49 -14.89
CA HIS A 22 9.62 -17.84 -14.55
C HIS A 22 10.24 -17.86 -13.16
N MET A 23 9.75 -18.73 -12.29
CA MET A 23 10.28 -18.96 -10.95
C MET A 23 10.87 -20.37 -10.89
N ASP A 24 12.19 -20.48 -10.74
CA ASP A 24 12.91 -21.73 -10.46
C ASP A 24 13.41 -21.66 -9.02
N VAL A 25 12.78 -22.42 -8.15
CA VAL A 25 13.00 -22.34 -6.71
C VAL A 25 13.98 -23.41 -6.27
N TYR A 26 14.96 -23.07 -5.42
CA TYR A 26 15.84 -24.05 -4.81
C TYR A 26 15.05 -25.06 -3.99
N LYS A 27 15.60 -26.26 -3.84
CA LYS A 27 14.99 -27.32 -3.02
C LYS A 27 14.76 -26.83 -1.60
N PHE A 28 13.55 -27.03 -1.10
CA PHE A 28 13.19 -26.73 0.28
C PHE A 28 12.18 -27.75 0.83
N TYR A 29 12.21 -27.95 2.14
CA TYR A 29 11.24 -28.82 2.80
C TYR A 29 9.93 -28.08 3.05
N ARG A 30 8.82 -28.77 2.77
CA ARG A 30 7.47 -28.31 3.04
C ARG A 30 6.75 -29.32 3.93
N ASN A 31 6.20 -28.84 5.04
CA ASN A 31 5.60 -29.69 6.06
C ASN A 31 4.10 -29.49 6.21
N SER A 32 3.59 -28.33 5.77
CA SER A 32 2.22 -27.91 6.03
C SER A 32 1.36 -28.00 4.77
N PHE A 33 0.11 -28.42 4.98
CA PHE A 33 -0.96 -28.38 3.98
C PHE A 33 -0.75 -29.21 2.71
N TRP A 34 0.22 -30.15 2.68
CA TRP A 34 0.50 -30.90 1.46
C TRP A 34 -0.73 -31.69 0.99
N GLU A 35 -1.29 -32.55 1.88
CA GLU A 35 -2.49 -33.32 1.59
C GLU A 35 -3.77 -32.48 1.66
N SER A 36 -3.91 -31.60 2.66
CA SER A 36 -5.12 -30.83 2.85
C SER A 36 -5.42 -29.81 1.74
N ARG A 37 -4.39 -29.43 0.97
CA ARG A 37 -4.51 -28.58 -0.21
C ARG A 37 -4.41 -29.37 -1.52
N ASN A 38 -4.36 -30.71 -1.46
CA ASN A 38 -4.19 -31.61 -2.60
C ASN A 38 -2.94 -31.30 -3.45
N TYR A 39 -1.84 -30.83 -2.84
CA TYR A 39 -0.61 -30.56 -3.56
C TYR A 39 0.03 -31.82 -4.15
N ASP A 40 -0.17 -32.98 -3.53
CA ASP A 40 0.18 -34.29 -4.01
C ASP A 40 -0.47 -34.64 -5.36
N VAL A 41 -1.68 -34.13 -5.59
CA VAL A 41 -2.45 -34.33 -6.84
C VAL A 41 -2.17 -33.22 -7.86
N ILE A 42 -2.08 -31.96 -7.40
CA ILE A 42 -1.96 -30.78 -8.26
C ILE A 42 -0.52 -30.61 -8.77
N PHE A 43 0.47 -30.91 -7.93
CA PHE A 43 1.89 -30.65 -8.18
C PHE A 43 2.78 -31.88 -7.90
N PRO A 44 2.44 -33.08 -8.39
CA PRO A 44 3.26 -34.28 -8.13
C PRO A 44 4.68 -34.15 -8.66
N GLU A 45 4.88 -33.35 -9.72
CA GLU A 45 6.16 -33.16 -10.40
C GLU A 45 7.18 -32.32 -9.62
N ILE A 46 6.72 -31.55 -8.59
CA ILE A 46 7.65 -30.73 -7.78
C ILE A 46 8.27 -31.51 -6.62
N VAL A 47 7.79 -32.71 -6.33
CA VAL A 47 8.33 -33.58 -5.27
C VAL A 47 9.66 -34.15 -5.72
N VAL A 48 10.70 -33.93 -4.92
CA VAL A 48 12.04 -34.48 -5.15
C VAL A 48 12.29 -35.69 -4.28
N GLU A 49 11.85 -35.65 -3.02
CA GLU A 49 12.06 -36.70 -2.03
C GLU A 49 11.05 -36.54 -0.88
N GLU A 50 10.59 -37.64 -0.34
CA GLU A 50 9.76 -37.71 0.85
C GLU A 50 10.56 -38.25 2.03
N PHE A 51 10.54 -37.55 3.16
CA PHE A 51 11.28 -37.93 4.36
C PHE A 51 10.37 -37.87 5.59
N GLY A 52 9.72 -38.98 5.91
CA GLY A 52 8.73 -39.03 6.97
C GLY A 52 7.54 -38.12 6.68
N THR A 53 7.32 -37.12 7.53
CA THR A 53 6.27 -36.11 7.34
C THR A 53 6.75 -34.89 6.55
N GLN A 54 8.00 -34.87 6.12
CA GLN A 54 8.59 -33.76 5.36
C GLN A 54 8.70 -34.12 3.89
N ILE A 55 8.32 -33.18 3.04
CA ILE A 55 8.38 -33.34 1.59
C ILE A 55 9.36 -32.33 1.04
N LEU A 56 10.44 -32.81 0.42
CA LEU A 56 11.41 -31.97 -0.27
C LEU A 56 10.85 -31.61 -1.65
N THR A 57 10.65 -30.33 -1.89
CA THR A 57 10.06 -29.81 -3.11
C THR A 57 11.02 -28.93 -3.89
N GLN A 58 10.86 -28.88 -5.22
CA GLN A 58 11.56 -27.95 -6.12
C GLN A 58 10.57 -27.38 -7.14
N PRO A 59 9.77 -26.35 -6.78
CA PRO A 59 8.79 -25.78 -7.69
C PRO A 59 9.42 -25.05 -8.87
N LYS A 60 8.78 -25.20 -10.03
CA LYS A 60 9.03 -24.40 -11.24
C LYS A 60 7.71 -23.87 -11.74
N LEU A 61 7.50 -22.56 -11.57
CA LEU A 61 6.25 -21.92 -11.88
C LEU A 61 6.42 -20.91 -13.01
N ASN A 62 5.40 -20.82 -13.87
CA ASN A 62 5.38 -19.94 -15.02
C ASN A 62 4.12 -19.09 -14.98
N PHE A 63 4.27 -17.77 -15.13
CA PHE A 63 3.17 -16.84 -15.19
C PHE A 63 3.26 -15.97 -16.45
N TYR A 64 2.12 -15.83 -17.12
CA TYR A 64 1.98 -15.00 -18.31
C TYR A 64 1.06 -13.83 -17.97
N ASN A 65 1.60 -12.62 -18.01
CA ASN A 65 0.89 -11.42 -17.58
C ASN A 65 0.75 -10.45 -18.76
N SER A 66 -0.42 -9.85 -18.87
CA SER A 66 -0.69 -8.83 -19.87
C SER A 66 -1.19 -7.56 -19.20
N SER A 67 -0.76 -6.43 -19.69
CA SER A 67 -1.25 -5.13 -19.24
C SER A 67 -1.60 -4.27 -20.45
N ALA A 68 -2.67 -3.52 -20.36
CA ALA A 68 -3.11 -2.60 -21.39
C ALA A 68 -3.63 -1.32 -20.74
N THR A 69 -3.47 -0.19 -21.43
CA THR A 69 -4.01 1.09 -21.00
C THR A 69 -4.66 1.81 -22.16
N LEU A 70 -5.77 2.47 -21.88
CA LEU A 70 -6.45 3.39 -22.77
C LEU A 70 -6.71 4.67 -21.98
N GLY A 71 -6.12 5.76 -22.44
CA GLY A 71 -6.27 7.08 -21.82
C GLY A 71 -6.81 8.10 -22.83
N THR A 72 -7.56 9.05 -22.35
CA THR A 72 -7.91 10.25 -23.12
C THR A 72 -7.70 11.48 -22.25
N THR A 73 -7.13 12.53 -22.86
CA THR A 73 -7.01 13.84 -22.24
C THR A 73 -7.81 14.85 -23.06
N TYR A 74 -8.82 15.43 -22.48
CA TYR A 74 -9.63 16.48 -23.08
C TYR A 74 -9.34 17.81 -22.39
N SER A 75 -8.77 18.76 -23.14
CA SER A 75 -8.50 20.14 -22.69
C SER A 75 -9.68 21.03 -23.06
N PHE A 76 -10.34 21.61 -22.06
CA PHE A 76 -11.45 22.55 -22.28
C PHE A 76 -11.25 23.80 -21.44
N ARG A 77 -11.39 24.97 -22.04
CA ARG A 77 -10.93 26.24 -21.48
C ARG A 77 -9.43 26.22 -21.17
N ASP A 78 -8.82 27.34 -20.97
CA ASP A 78 -7.35 27.47 -20.90
C ASP A 78 -6.67 26.70 -19.75
N ASP A 79 -7.42 26.37 -18.69
CA ASP A 79 -6.84 25.83 -17.45
C ASP A 79 -7.38 24.44 -17.05
N TYR A 80 -8.39 23.91 -17.75
CA TYR A 80 -9.08 22.69 -17.34
C TYR A 80 -8.73 21.52 -18.23
N LYS A 81 -8.49 20.37 -17.60
CA LYS A 81 -8.32 19.08 -18.29
C LYS A 81 -9.21 18.04 -17.66
N LEU A 82 -9.82 17.21 -18.49
CA LEU A 82 -10.52 16.00 -18.09
C LEU A 82 -9.75 14.81 -18.65
N PHE A 83 -9.37 13.90 -17.75
CA PHE A 83 -8.73 12.65 -18.13
C PHE A 83 -9.71 11.51 -17.91
N PHE A 84 -9.75 10.60 -18.84
CA PHE A 84 -10.36 9.30 -18.66
C PHE A 84 -9.27 8.24 -18.82
N ASN A 85 -9.17 7.32 -17.88
CA ASN A 85 -8.20 6.25 -17.92
C ASN A 85 -8.86 4.91 -17.63
N TYR A 86 -8.63 3.95 -18.52
CA TYR A 86 -8.87 2.55 -18.30
C TYR A 86 -7.54 1.81 -18.28
N SER A 87 -7.30 0.96 -17.29
CA SER A 87 -6.14 0.08 -17.27
C SER A 87 -6.54 -1.34 -16.92
N LEU A 88 -6.04 -2.26 -17.72
CA LEU A 88 -5.95 -3.69 -17.43
C LEU A 88 -4.53 -3.95 -16.94
N ALA A 89 -4.38 -4.53 -15.76
CA ALA A 89 -3.08 -4.89 -15.20
C ALA A 89 -3.11 -6.31 -14.65
N SER A 90 -2.12 -7.12 -15.03
CA SER A 90 -1.96 -8.46 -14.51
C SER A 90 -0.63 -8.56 -13.75
N ARG A 91 -0.66 -9.25 -12.60
CA ARG A 91 0.50 -9.42 -11.71
C ARG A 91 0.62 -10.88 -11.29
N ALA A 92 1.79 -11.49 -11.52
CA ALA A 92 2.11 -12.78 -10.93
C ALA A 92 2.18 -12.68 -9.40
N PRO A 93 1.83 -13.76 -8.66
CA PRO A 93 2.09 -13.85 -7.23
C PRO A 93 3.58 -13.63 -6.94
N ASN A 94 3.90 -13.00 -5.81
CA ASN A 94 5.30 -12.88 -5.39
C ASN A 94 5.75 -14.14 -4.60
N PRO A 95 7.06 -14.34 -4.41
CA PRO A 95 7.56 -15.53 -3.72
C PRO A 95 7.02 -15.70 -2.29
N SER A 96 6.75 -14.64 -1.55
CA SER A 96 6.21 -14.76 -0.19
C SER A 96 4.74 -15.21 -0.19
N GLU A 97 3.96 -14.81 -1.19
CA GLU A 97 2.57 -15.25 -1.35
C GLU A 97 2.47 -16.74 -1.67
N LEU A 98 3.47 -17.30 -2.38
CA LEU A 98 3.50 -18.71 -2.78
C LEU A 98 4.20 -19.60 -1.75
N PHE A 99 5.33 -19.17 -1.19
CA PHE A 99 6.28 -20.03 -0.51
C PHE A 99 6.43 -19.76 0.99
N SER A 100 5.78 -18.71 1.55
CA SER A 100 5.85 -18.50 2.99
C SER A 100 5.33 -19.69 3.75
N GLU A 101 6.14 -20.20 4.70
CA GLU A 101 5.79 -21.30 5.60
C GLU A 101 6.60 -21.18 6.88
N GLY A 102 6.25 -20.25 7.76
CA GLY A 102 6.93 -20.11 9.02
C GLY A 102 6.94 -18.71 9.61
N LEU A 103 7.75 -18.53 10.65
CA LEU A 103 7.82 -17.30 11.43
C LEU A 103 8.52 -16.18 10.65
N HIS A 104 7.77 -15.13 10.36
CA HIS A 104 8.29 -13.88 9.83
C HIS A 104 8.70 -12.96 11.00
N HIS A 105 9.98 -12.97 11.36
CA HIS A 105 10.49 -12.33 12.58
C HIS A 105 10.17 -10.83 12.69
N SER A 106 10.28 -10.06 11.60
CA SER A 106 10.02 -8.61 11.63
C SER A 106 8.54 -8.25 11.76
N ALA A 107 7.63 -9.21 11.48
CA ALA A 107 6.19 -9.05 11.62
C ALA A 107 5.64 -9.73 12.88
N ALA A 108 6.49 -10.49 13.61
CA ALA A 108 6.12 -11.29 14.77
C ALA A 108 4.90 -12.20 14.53
N ARG A 109 4.83 -12.84 13.36
CA ARG A 109 3.73 -13.71 12.95
C ARG A 109 4.23 -14.84 12.03
N ILE A 110 3.49 -15.93 12.00
CA ILE A 110 3.66 -17.01 11.03
C ILE A 110 2.89 -16.64 9.77
N GLU A 111 3.53 -16.75 8.62
CA GLU A 111 2.89 -16.52 7.32
C GLU A 111 2.85 -17.82 6.53
N LEU A 112 1.69 -18.10 5.90
CA LEU A 112 1.43 -19.30 5.11
C LEU A 112 1.03 -18.89 3.69
N GLY A 113 1.87 -19.24 2.71
CA GLY A 113 1.63 -19.05 1.29
C GLY A 113 0.88 -20.21 0.66
N ASP A 114 0.45 -20.05 -0.59
CA ASP A 114 -0.25 -21.09 -1.33
C ASP A 114 0.26 -21.19 -2.78
N LEU A 115 0.70 -22.39 -3.18
CA LEU A 115 1.24 -22.67 -4.53
C LEU A 115 0.18 -22.60 -5.63
N ARG A 116 -1.12 -22.67 -5.28
CA ARG A 116 -2.24 -22.69 -6.22
C ARG A 116 -2.61 -21.33 -6.80
N PHE A 117 -1.96 -20.26 -6.37
CA PHE A 117 -2.33 -18.91 -6.77
C PHE A 117 -2.07 -18.65 -8.26
N ASN A 118 -3.06 -18.02 -8.87
CA ASN A 118 -2.99 -17.48 -10.21
C ASN A 118 -2.50 -16.04 -10.22
N SER A 119 -2.22 -15.50 -11.40
CA SER A 119 -1.98 -14.07 -11.56
C SER A 119 -3.24 -13.25 -11.24
N GLU A 120 -3.08 -12.18 -10.47
CA GLU A 120 -4.14 -11.18 -10.30
C GLU A 120 -4.41 -10.45 -11.62
N ILE A 121 -5.69 -10.15 -11.89
CA ILE A 121 -6.09 -9.36 -13.05
C ILE A 121 -7.00 -8.22 -12.59
N GLY A 122 -6.49 -7.00 -12.67
CA GLY A 122 -7.18 -5.78 -12.27
C GLY A 122 -7.68 -4.97 -13.47
N HIS A 123 -8.92 -4.46 -13.37
CA HIS A 123 -9.56 -3.54 -14.29
C HIS A 123 -9.86 -2.24 -13.56
N LYS A 124 -9.09 -1.20 -13.81
CA LYS A 124 -9.26 0.10 -13.17
C LYS A 124 -9.83 1.12 -14.16
N PHE A 125 -10.87 1.80 -13.75
CA PHE A 125 -11.42 2.99 -14.40
C PHE A 125 -11.22 4.20 -13.51
N ALA A 126 -10.72 5.28 -14.05
CA ALA A 126 -10.53 6.54 -13.34
C ALA A 126 -10.91 7.73 -14.24
N ILE A 127 -11.53 8.73 -13.63
CA ILE A 127 -11.81 10.01 -14.26
C ILE A 127 -11.10 11.08 -13.40
N THR A 128 -10.31 11.95 -14.03
CA THR A 128 -9.64 13.04 -13.31
C THR A 128 -10.08 14.37 -13.89
N LEU A 129 -10.66 15.21 -13.06
CA LEU A 129 -10.84 16.62 -13.37
C LEU A 129 -9.70 17.42 -12.75
N GLN A 130 -8.95 18.10 -13.59
CA GLN A 130 -7.81 18.93 -13.17
C GLN A 130 -8.01 20.37 -13.61
N LYS A 131 -7.65 21.30 -12.74
CA LYS A 131 -7.42 22.69 -13.07
C LYS A 131 -6.03 23.09 -12.64
N ASN A 132 -5.30 23.81 -13.49
CA ASN A 132 -3.97 24.27 -13.17
C ASN A 132 -3.74 25.68 -13.70
N ASN A 133 -3.78 26.68 -12.83
CA ASN A 133 -3.41 28.02 -13.16
C ASN A 133 -2.57 28.67 -12.03
N LYS A 134 -2.15 29.93 -12.25
CA LYS A 134 -1.31 30.67 -11.29
C LYS A 134 -1.99 30.94 -9.95
N ASN A 135 -3.33 31.04 -9.92
CA ASN A 135 -4.08 31.44 -8.74
C ASN A 135 -4.43 30.25 -7.84
N TYR A 136 -4.71 29.08 -8.45
CA TYR A 136 -4.97 27.85 -7.72
C TYR A 136 -4.93 26.65 -8.66
N SER A 137 -4.64 25.49 -8.11
CA SER A 137 -4.71 24.23 -8.83
C SER A 137 -5.48 23.21 -8.01
N PHE A 138 -6.20 22.33 -8.68
CA PHE A 138 -6.80 21.17 -8.03
C PHE A 138 -6.86 19.97 -9.00
N SER A 139 -6.94 18.79 -8.42
CA SER A 139 -7.20 17.53 -9.10
C SER A 139 -8.18 16.73 -8.26
N ILE A 140 -9.23 16.19 -8.88
CA ILE A 140 -10.20 15.30 -8.25
C ILE A 140 -10.27 14.04 -9.10
N GLN A 141 -9.99 12.89 -8.50
CA GLN A 141 -9.90 11.60 -9.20
C GLN A 141 -10.71 10.52 -8.50
N PRO A 142 -12.01 10.36 -8.78
CA PRO A 142 -12.73 9.15 -8.46
C PRO A 142 -12.26 7.97 -9.33
N TYR A 143 -12.26 6.78 -8.73
CA TYR A 143 -11.89 5.56 -9.43
C TYR A 143 -12.63 4.33 -8.90
N ILE A 144 -12.71 3.31 -9.74
CA ILE A 144 -13.12 1.95 -9.39
C ILE A 144 -12.09 0.98 -9.95
N ASN A 145 -11.70 -0.02 -9.16
CA ASN A 145 -10.80 -1.08 -9.57
C ASN A 145 -11.41 -2.44 -9.17
N THR A 146 -11.68 -3.30 -10.13
CA THR A 146 -12.15 -4.66 -9.90
C THR A 146 -11.00 -5.61 -10.17
N ILE A 147 -10.68 -6.47 -9.21
CA ILE A 147 -9.51 -7.35 -9.29
C ILE A 147 -9.98 -8.79 -9.10
N ASN A 148 -9.77 -9.61 -10.12
CA ASN A 148 -9.95 -11.06 -10.02
C ASN A 148 -8.68 -11.68 -9.44
N ASP A 149 -8.85 -12.74 -8.67
CA ASP A 149 -7.77 -13.48 -8.02
C ASP A 149 -6.86 -12.58 -7.13
N PHE A 150 -7.45 -11.56 -6.49
CA PHE A 150 -6.76 -10.65 -5.57
C PHE A 150 -6.17 -11.43 -4.40
N ILE A 151 -4.87 -11.28 -4.16
CA ILE A 151 -4.17 -11.97 -3.07
C ILE A 151 -4.23 -11.10 -1.82
N VAL A 152 -4.88 -11.62 -0.79
CA VAL A 152 -5.01 -10.99 0.53
C VAL A 152 -4.40 -11.90 1.59
N ILE A 153 -3.88 -11.31 2.66
CA ILE A 153 -3.40 -12.04 3.84
C ILE A 153 -4.27 -11.68 5.05
N GLU A 154 -4.72 -12.70 5.78
CA GLU A 154 -5.60 -12.52 6.94
C GLU A 154 -5.20 -13.41 8.11
N PRO A 155 -5.50 -13.03 9.38
CA PRO A 155 -5.25 -13.85 10.54
C PRO A 155 -6.26 -15.00 10.56
N VAL A 156 -5.76 -16.20 10.83
CA VAL A 156 -6.59 -17.44 10.85
C VAL A 156 -6.46 -18.22 12.13
N ASP A 157 -5.35 -18.07 12.89
CA ASP A 157 -5.08 -18.84 14.10
C ASP A 157 -4.01 -18.19 14.99
N ILE A 158 -3.79 -18.78 16.16
CA ILE A 158 -2.62 -18.57 17.02
C ILE A 158 -1.97 -19.92 17.29
N THR A 159 -0.68 -20.00 17.03
CA THR A 159 0.11 -21.21 17.28
C THR A 159 1.11 -20.98 18.41
N GLU A 160 1.13 -21.91 19.37
CA GLU A 160 2.16 -21.98 20.39
C GLU A 160 3.44 -22.58 19.80
N THR A 161 4.55 -21.94 20.08
CA THR A 161 5.89 -22.40 19.71
C THR A 161 6.80 -22.36 20.93
N ILE A 162 7.97 -22.97 20.84
CA ILE A 162 9.03 -22.85 21.87
C ILE A 162 9.48 -21.43 22.14
N ARG A 163 9.14 -20.47 21.27
CA ARG A 163 9.47 -19.03 21.36
C ARG A 163 8.30 -18.17 21.83
N GLY A 164 7.16 -18.78 22.14
CA GLY A 164 5.90 -18.11 22.53
C GLY A 164 4.79 -18.29 21.50
N ASN A 165 3.68 -17.60 21.74
CA ASN A 165 2.49 -17.65 20.91
C ASN A 165 2.59 -16.64 19.77
N PHE A 166 2.38 -17.11 18.54
CA PHE A 166 2.42 -16.28 17.34
C PHE A 166 1.09 -16.40 16.58
N GLN A 167 0.66 -15.26 16.05
CA GLN A 167 -0.48 -15.23 15.11
C GLN A 167 -0.10 -15.97 13.84
N VAL A 168 -1.04 -16.75 13.29
CA VAL A 168 -0.93 -17.39 11.98
C VAL A 168 -1.73 -16.57 10.98
N TRP A 169 -1.08 -16.16 9.92
CA TRP A 169 -1.67 -15.41 8.82
C TRP A 169 -1.55 -16.21 7.54
N GLU A 170 -2.64 -16.35 6.83
CA GLU A 170 -2.69 -17.12 5.59
C GLU A 170 -3.01 -16.24 4.40
N PHE A 171 -2.26 -16.44 3.31
CA PHE A 171 -2.57 -15.84 2.03
C PHE A 171 -3.71 -16.60 1.36
N ARG A 172 -4.65 -15.89 0.77
CA ARG A 172 -5.74 -16.45 -0.04
C ARG A 172 -6.04 -15.57 -1.25
N GLN A 173 -6.68 -16.14 -2.25
CA GLN A 173 -7.22 -15.40 -3.39
C GLN A 173 -8.70 -15.13 -3.25
N THR A 174 -9.14 -13.97 -3.73
CA THR A 174 -10.54 -13.55 -3.76
C THR A 174 -10.80 -12.59 -4.91
N ASN A 175 -12.07 -12.34 -5.23
CA ASN A 175 -12.46 -11.27 -6.14
C ASN A 175 -12.69 -9.99 -5.34
N ALA A 176 -11.92 -8.96 -5.62
CA ALA A 176 -11.95 -7.70 -4.90
C ALA A 176 -12.51 -6.55 -5.74
N GLN A 177 -13.11 -5.57 -5.06
CA GLN A 177 -13.48 -4.30 -5.65
C GLN A 177 -12.99 -3.16 -4.76
N LEU A 178 -12.27 -2.21 -5.34
CA LEU A 178 -11.81 -1.00 -4.69
C LEU A 178 -12.51 0.20 -5.31
N ILE A 179 -13.11 1.05 -4.49
CA ILE A 179 -13.72 2.32 -4.91
C ILE A 179 -13.09 3.42 -4.10
N GLY A 180 -12.62 4.47 -4.76
CA GLY A 180 -11.93 5.54 -4.07
C GLY A 180 -12.04 6.89 -4.75
N VAL A 181 -11.56 7.90 -4.02
CA VAL A 181 -11.38 9.26 -4.53
C VAL A 181 -10.13 9.87 -3.92
N ASP A 182 -9.31 10.46 -4.78
CA ASP A 182 -8.17 11.27 -4.40
C ASP A 182 -8.42 12.72 -4.81
N ILE A 183 -8.14 13.64 -3.90
CA ILE A 183 -8.29 15.09 -4.10
C ILE A 183 -7.00 15.77 -3.69
N ASP A 184 -6.43 16.54 -4.60
CA ASP A 184 -5.30 17.44 -4.35
C ASP A 184 -5.72 18.86 -4.67
N ALA A 185 -5.38 19.81 -3.83
CA ALA A 185 -5.60 21.23 -4.09
C ALA A 185 -4.43 22.06 -3.59
N SER A 186 -4.14 23.12 -4.30
CA SER A 186 -3.05 24.03 -3.97
C SER A 186 -3.45 25.46 -4.25
N TYR A 187 -3.26 26.31 -3.27
CA TYR A 187 -3.63 27.72 -3.29
C TYR A 187 -2.44 28.59 -2.87
N PRO A 188 -1.78 29.34 -3.79
CA PRO A 188 -0.82 30.34 -3.42
C PRO A 188 -1.56 31.54 -2.82
N ILE A 189 -1.35 31.81 -1.53
CA ILE A 189 -1.91 32.98 -0.83
C ILE A 189 -1.21 34.25 -1.31
N ASN A 190 0.11 34.13 -1.51
CA ASN A 190 0.96 35.15 -2.15
C ASN A 190 2.21 34.48 -2.72
N GLU A 191 3.18 35.25 -3.23
CA GLU A 191 4.41 34.74 -3.84
C GLU A 191 5.27 33.87 -2.92
N LYS A 192 5.15 34.05 -1.59
CA LYS A 192 5.98 33.36 -0.59
C LYS A 192 5.18 32.33 0.23
N LEU A 193 3.85 32.40 0.23
CA LEU A 193 2.99 31.58 1.08
C LEU A 193 2.00 30.77 0.25
N LYS A 194 2.01 29.46 0.44
CA LYS A 194 1.20 28.47 -0.28
C LYS A 194 0.49 27.54 0.69
N LEU A 195 -0.74 27.18 0.37
CA LEU A 195 -1.54 26.21 1.10
C LEU A 195 -1.76 24.99 0.18
N ASN A 196 -1.48 23.80 0.70
CA ASN A 196 -1.71 22.54 0.02
C ASN A 196 -2.71 21.70 0.81
N HIS A 197 -3.63 21.04 0.12
CA HIS A 197 -4.64 20.14 0.67
C HIS A 197 -4.60 18.83 -0.08
N GLN A 198 -4.69 17.71 0.66
CA GLN A 198 -4.83 16.38 0.09
C GLN A 198 -5.88 15.62 0.88
N PHE A 199 -6.77 14.94 0.18
CA PHE A 199 -7.73 14.01 0.76
C PHE A 199 -7.69 12.72 -0.01
N SER A 200 -7.68 11.59 0.69
CA SER A 200 -7.73 10.27 0.08
C SER A 200 -8.71 9.39 0.84
N LEU A 201 -9.56 8.71 0.10
CA LEU A 201 -10.50 7.71 0.58
C LEU A 201 -10.50 6.53 -0.35
N VAL A 202 -10.35 5.32 0.20
CA VAL A 202 -10.59 4.08 -0.54
C VAL A 202 -11.38 3.11 0.33
N LYS A 203 -12.34 2.42 -0.28
CA LYS A 203 -13.08 1.32 0.29
C LYS A 203 -12.78 0.07 -0.52
N GLY A 204 -12.49 -1.03 0.17
CA GLY A 204 -12.25 -2.32 -0.44
C GLY A 204 -13.30 -3.32 0.00
N TYR A 205 -13.75 -4.12 -0.95
CA TYR A 205 -14.79 -5.11 -0.75
C TYR A 205 -14.38 -6.47 -1.32
N ASP A 206 -14.48 -7.51 -0.51
CA ASP A 206 -14.32 -8.90 -0.92
C ASP A 206 -15.65 -9.39 -1.51
N ARG A 207 -15.73 -9.50 -2.83
CA ARG A 207 -16.95 -9.89 -3.52
C ARG A 207 -17.28 -11.37 -3.42
N SER A 208 -16.29 -12.20 -3.06
CA SER A 208 -16.49 -13.63 -2.91
C SER A 208 -17.11 -13.98 -1.56
N ARG A 209 -16.84 -13.16 -0.52
CA ARG A 209 -17.36 -13.34 0.83
C ARG A 209 -18.44 -12.36 1.24
N ASP A 210 -18.71 -11.35 0.41
CA ASP A 210 -19.69 -10.28 0.67
C ASP A 210 -19.37 -9.47 1.95
N GLU A 211 -18.09 -9.09 2.12
CA GLU A 211 -17.59 -8.39 3.30
C GLU A 211 -16.51 -7.34 2.94
N PRO A 212 -16.21 -6.37 3.81
CA PRO A 212 -15.09 -5.46 3.60
C PRO A 212 -13.75 -6.21 3.53
N LEU A 213 -12.80 -5.70 2.74
CA LEU A 213 -11.42 -6.21 2.73
C LEU A 213 -10.69 -5.82 4.02
N ILE A 214 -9.87 -6.75 4.50
CA ILE A 214 -8.92 -6.47 5.60
C ILE A 214 -7.85 -5.47 5.17
N SER A 215 -7.32 -4.71 6.12
CA SER A 215 -6.16 -3.82 5.93
C SER A 215 -6.38 -2.73 4.87
N MET A 216 -7.63 -2.26 4.70
CA MET A 216 -7.91 -1.09 3.87
C MET A 216 -7.52 0.19 4.59
N PRO A 217 -6.76 1.10 3.93
CA PRO A 217 -6.34 2.34 4.57
C PRO A 217 -7.55 3.20 4.96
N PRO A 218 -7.54 3.77 6.18
CA PRO A 218 -8.55 4.73 6.57
C PRO A 218 -8.44 6.01 5.75
N ALA A 219 -9.56 6.72 5.59
CA ALA A 219 -9.55 8.05 4.98
C ALA A 219 -8.56 8.96 5.70
N ASN A 220 -7.89 9.83 4.96
CA ASN A 220 -6.95 10.78 5.53
C ASN A 220 -7.09 12.15 4.88
N PHE A 221 -6.82 13.17 5.66
CA PHE A 221 -6.85 14.56 5.24
C PHE A 221 -5.57 15.26 5.68
N LYS A 222 -4.80 15.76 4.72
CA LYS A 222 -3.51 16.38 4.92
C LYS A 222 -3.56 17.83 4.46
N ASN A 223 -3.15 18.75 5.33
CA ASN A 223 -3.04 20.16 5.03
C ASN A 223 -1.62 20.63 5.32
N GLU A 224 -1.05 21.42 4.44
CA GLU A 224 0.29 21.96 4.62
C GLU A 224 0.31 23.44 4.26
N ILE A 225 0.82 24.26 5.18
CA ILE A 225 1.19 25.66 4.91
C ILE A 225 2.68 25.68 4.62
N VAL A 226 3.06 26.23 3.47
CA VAL A 226 4.45 26.36 3.05
C VAL A 226 4.79 27.83 2.87
N TYR A 227 5.78 28.30 3.61
CA TYR A 227 6.45 29.58 3.35
C TYR A 227 7.78 29.32 2.64
N LYS A 228 8.03 30.02 1.54
CA LYS A 228 9.28 29.97 0.80
C LYS A 228 9.77 31.37 0.48
N ASN A 229 11.04 31.64 0.79
CA ASN A 229 11.71 32.88 0.43
C ASN A 229 13.00 32.60 -0.37
N SER A 230 12.91 32.74 -1.69
CA SER A 230 14.04 32.46 -2.60
C SER A 230 15.15 33.52 -2.48
N GLU A 231 14.84 34.74 -2.02
CA GLU A 231 15.81 35.82 -1.82
C GLU A 231 16.67 35.59 -0.56
N TYR A 232 16.12 34.85 0.43
CA TYR A 232 16.82 34.53 1.66
C TYR A 232 17.32 33.08 1.61
N ASN A 233 18.36 32.85 0.84
CA ASN A 233 19.02 31.53 0.78
C ASN A 233 18.04 30.35 0.52
N ASN A 234 17.05 30.54 -0.32
CA ASN A 234 15.97 29.56 -0.56
C ASN A 234 15.32 29.03 0.71
N PHE A 235 15.26 29.86 1.74
CA PHE A 235 14.64 29.47 3.01
C PHE A 235 13.23 28.96 2.80
N ARG A 236 12.96 27.77 3.31
CA ARG A 236 11.65 27.13 3.29
C ARG A 236 11.28 26.67 4.70
N ILE A 237 10.02 26.86 5.05
CA ILE A 237 9.41 26.33 6.27
C ILE A 237 8.02 25.80 5.91
N SER A 238 7.64 24.67 6.47
CA SER A 238 6.27 24.18 6.35
C SER A 238 5.76 23.57 7.66
N LEU A 239 4.46 23.72 7.86
CA LEU A 239 3.71 23.08 8.92
C LEU A 239 2.63 22.22 8.28
N GLN A 240 2.64 20.93 8.58
CA GLN A 240 1.72 19.95 8.03
C GLN A 240 0.85 19.35 9.13
N SER A 241 -0.45 19.38 8.91
CA SER A 241 -1.48 18.73 9.71
C SER A 241 -1.95 17.50 8.95
N ASN A 242 -1.84 16.31 9.54
CA ASN A 242 -2.31 15.04 8.97
C ASN A 242 -3.33 14.42 9.92
N TYR A 243 -4.59 14.40 9.51
CA TYR A 243 -5.67 13.74 10.22
C TYR A 243 -6.03 12.42 9.55
N VAL A 244 -5.89 11.32 10.28
CA VAL A 244 -6.25 9.98 9.84
C VAL A 244 -7.51 9.56 10.57
N PHE A 245 -8.55 9.27 9.82
CA PHE A 245 -9.83 8.84 10.36
C PHE A 245 -9.74 7.41 10.92
N ARG A 246 -10.69 7.03 11.75
CA ARG A 246 -10.84 5.61 12.12
C ARG A 246 -11.37 4.84 10.92
N GLN A 247 -10.81 3.64 10.66
CA GLN A 247 -11.41 2.73 9.70
C GLN A 247 -12.67 2.11 10.33
N ASN A 248 -13.80 2.20 9.63
CA ASN A 248 -15.09 1.70 10.13
C ASN A 248 -15.61 0.50 9.32
N GLU A 249 -14.96 0.16 8.20
CA GLU A 249 -15.31 -0.97 7.34
C GLU A 249 -14.16 -1.98 7.36
N PHE A 250 -14.35 -3.09 8.05
CA PHE A 250 -13.36 -4.16 8.24
C PHE A 250 -14.07 -5.49 8.45
N PRO A 251 -13.46 -6.63 8.03
CA PRO A 251 -14.04 -7.94 8.24
C PRO A 251 -13.91 -8.36 9.70
N ASN A 252 -14.73 -9.30 10.13
CA ASN A 252 -14.60 -9.92 11.45
C ASN A 252 -13.64 -11.12 11.36
N ASN A 253 -12.36 -10.88 11.67
CA ASN A 253 -11.32 -11.92 11.78
C ASN A 253 -11.02 -12.28 13.24
N ASN A 254 -11.95 -12.01 14.15
CA ASN A 254 -11.83 -12.40 15.56
C ASN A 254 -12.12 -13.88 15.73
N PHE A 255 -11.36 -14.55 16.59
CA PHE A 255 -11.57 -15.95 16.91
C PHE A 255 -11.24 -16.25 18.36
N GLU A 256 -11.84 -17.34 18.88
CA GLU A 256 -11.60 -17.80 20.24
C GLU A 256 -10.34 -18.65 20.30
N VAL A 257 -9.52 -18.38 21.32
CA VAL A 257 -8.30 -19.13 21.62
C VAL A 257 -8.46 -19.80 22.98
N TYR A 258 -8.18 -21.09 23.04
CA TYR A 258 -8.16 -21.81 24.32
C TYR A 258 -6.91 -21.41 25.10
N ILE A 259 -7.12 -21.00 26.37
CA ILE A 259 -6.06 -20.62 27.31
C ILE A 259 -5.90 -21.77 28.32
N PRO A 260 -4.86 -22.61 28.19
CA PRO A 260 -4.68 -23.78 29.06
C PRO A 260 -4.54 -23.44 30.55
N GLN A 261 -4.02 -22.26 30.88
CA GLN A 261 -3.78 -21.81 32.25
C GLN A 261 -5.06 -21.51 33.01
N THR A 262 -6.11 -21.12 32.33
CA THR A 262 -7.43 -20.79 32.89
C THR A 262 -8.49 -21.78 32.50
N GLU A 263 -8.18 -22.74 31.63
CA GLU A 263 -9.11 -23.69 31.02
C GLU A 263 -10.34 -23.02 30.38
N THR A 264 -10.15 -21.82 29.82
CA THR A 264 -11.20 -21.00 29.19
C THR A 264 -10.87 -20.66 27.76
N TYR A 265 -11.91 -20.33 26.97
CA TYR A 265 -11.73 -19.70 25.66
C TYR A 265 -11.80 -18.19 25.82
N GLU A 266 -10.85 -17.49 25.23
CA GLU A 266 -10.82 -16.03 25.18
C GLU A 266 -10.90 -15.55 23.72
N LEU A 267 -11.78 -14.57 23.48
CA LEU A 267 -11.87 -13.92 22.17
C LEU A 267 -10.67 -13.00 21.94
N VAL A 268 -9.91 -13.29 20.91
CA VAL A 268 -8.79 -12.42 20.47
C VAL A 268 -9.28 -11.48 19.39
N ASP A 269 -9.18 -10.17 19.64
CA ASP A 269 -9.61 -9.12 18.72
C ASP A 269 -8.47 -8.70 17.78
N PHE A 270 -8.50 -9.23 16.55
CA PHE A 270 -7.62 -8.84 15.46
C PHE A 270 -8.23 -7.78 14.55
N SER A 271 -9.54 -7.63 14.60
CA SER A 271 -10.32 -6.88 13.62
C SER A 271 -10.43 -5.42 13.95
N THR A 272 -10.65 -5.07 15.22
CA THR A 272 -10.97 -3.70 15.62
C THR A 272 -9.84 -2.72 15.25
N PRO A 273 -10.11 -1.75 14.37
CA PRO A 273 -9.13 -0.73 14.02
C PRO A 273 -8.84 0.20 15.19
N PRO A 274 -7.60 0.74 15.27
CA PRO A 274 -7.27 1.79 16.23
C PRO A 274 -8.10 3.04 16.00
N GLY A 275 -8.15 3.92 17.02
CA GLY A 275 -8.85 5.19 16.94
C GLY A 275 -8.25 6.14 15.91
N ALA A 276 -9.02 7.14 15.50
CA ALA A 276 -8.53 8.25 14.68
C ALA A 276 -7.40 9.01 15.39
N TYR A 277 -6.49 9.58 14.62
CA TYR A 277 -5.40 10.37 15.18
C TYR A 277 -5.04 11.56 14.30
N HIS A 278 -4.40 12.56 14.93
CA HIS A 278 -3.93 13.76 14.28
C HIS A 278 -2.45 13.97 14.57
N LEU A 279 -1.66 14.10 13.51
CA LEU A 279 -0.23 14.39 13.58
C LEU A 279 0.05 15.79 13.05
N LEU A 280 0.93 16.50 13.73
CA LEU A 280 1.46 17.77 13.29
C LEU A 280 2.96 17.61 13.03
N ASN A 281 3.40 17.98 11.82
CA ASN A 281 4.78 17.85 11.38
C ASN A 281 5.32 19.22 10.94
N PHE A 282 6.59 19.44 11.17
CA PHE A 282 7.29 20.66 10.81
C PHE A 282 8.50 20.32 9.95
N ASN A 283 8.71 21.10 8.89
CA ASN A 283 9.91 20.99 8.06
C ASN A 283 10.49 22.38 7.83
N SER A 284 11.81 22.47 7.86
CA SER A 284 12.52 23.67 7.42
C SER A 284 13.77 23.32 6.64
N SER A 285 14.16 24.16 5.72
CA SER A 285 15.43 24.04 4.98
C SER A 285 15.98 25.40 4.58
N ILE A 286 17.30 25.50 4.48
CA ILE A 286 18.00 26.68 4.05
C ILE A 286 19.27 26.29 3.26
N ASP A 287 19.58 27.05 2.20
CA ASP A 287 20.75 26.82 1.35
C ASP A 287 21.89 27.75 1.72
N PHE A 288 23.09 27.22 1.85
CA PHE A 288 24.33 27.98 2.02
C PHE A 288 25.21 27.78 0.81
N LYS A 289 25.47 28.84 0.06
CA LYS A 289 26.45 28.80 -1.04
C LYS A 289 27.86 28.74 -0.46
N THR A 290 28.51 27.60 -0.57
CA THR A 290 29.88 27.38 -0.09
C THR A 290 30.92 27.70 -1.15
N SER A 291 30.56 27.63 -2.44
CA SER A 291 31.37 28.10 -3.56
C SER A 291 30.47 28.49 -4.75
N LYS A 292 31.09 28.89 -5.88
CA LYS A 292 30.35 29.21 -7.13
C LYS A 292 29.55 28.02 -7.67
N LYS A 293 29.98 26.77 -7.37
CA LYS A 293 29.35 25.53 -7.88
C LYS A 293 28.79 24.66 -6.77
N THR A 294 29.01 25.00 -5.51
CA THR A 294 28.66 24.12 -4.39
C THR A 294 27.67 24.80 -3.44
N THR A 295 26.60 24.11 -3.14
CA THR A 295 25.57 24.55 -2.19
C THR A 295 25.38 23.49 -1.11
N LEU A 296 25.44 23.89 0.14
CA LEU A 296 25.07 23.08 1.30
C LEU A 296 23.64 23.41 1.70
N THR A 297 22.73 22.44 1.60
CA THR A 297 21.37 22.54 2.13
C THR A 297 21.31 21.93 3.52
N ALA A 298 20.94 22.70 4.52
CA ALA A 298 20.63 22.21 5.86
C ALA A 298 19.11 22.12 6.03
N GLY A 299 18.64 20.98 6.54
CA GLY A 299 17.20 20.70 6.76
C GLY A 299 16.96 20.18 8.17
N LEU A 300 15.85 20.58 8.75
CA LEU A 300 15.30 20.05 10.00
C LEU A 300 13.87 19.60 9.76
N GLU A 301 13.60 18.35 10.09
CA GLU A 301 12.26 17.77 10.14
C GLU A 301 11.91 17.37 11.57
N ILE A 302 10.70 17.73 12.01
CA ILE A 302 10.14 17.30 13.30
C ILE A 302 8.81 16.63 12.99
N SER A 303 8.78 15.30 13.08
CA SER A 303 7.57 14.53 12.90
C SER A 303 6.84 14.35 14.23
N ASN A 304 5.50 14.32 14.21
CA ASN A 304 4.66 14.17 15.40
C ASN A 304 5.02 15.16 16.52
N ILE A 305 5.00 16.46 16.22
CA ILE A 305 5.38 17.54 17.16
C ILE A 305 4.65 17.42 18.50
N LEU A 306 3.37 17.03 18.46
CA LEU A 306 2.52 16.92 19.65
C LEU A 306 2.82 15.68 20.50
N ASN A 307 3.75 14.82 20.05
CA ASN A 307 4.09 13.54 20.67
C ASN A 307 2.85 12.68 20.95
N LYS A 308 1.93 12.63 19.99
CA LYS A 308 0.72 11.83 20.08
C LYS A 308 1.07 10.35 20.04
N SER A 309 0.62 9.57 21.03
CA SER A 309 0.62 8.11 20.96
C SER A 309 -0.50 7.68 20.01
N TYR A 310 -0.15 6.87 19.03
CA TYR A 310 -1.09 6.37 18.01
C TYR A 310 -0.64 5.04 17.44
N ARG A 311 -1.57 4.32 16.81
CA ARG A 311 -1.30 3.10 16.04
C ARG A 311 -1.86 3.25 14.64
N ASN A 312 -1.04 3.00 13.64
CA ASN A 312 -1.51 2.97 12.26
C ASN A 312 -2.21 1.63 11.99
N TYR A 313 -3.43 1.68 11.44
CA TYR A 313 -4.20 0.46 11.12
C TYR A 313 -3.45 -0.49 10.19
N LEU A 314 -2.61 0.02 9.29
CA LEU A 314 -1.81 -0.78 8.35
C LEU A 314 -0.48 -1.27 8.93
N SER A 315 -0.11 -0.86 10.15
CA SER A 315 1.11 -1.34 10.80
C SER A 315 0.99 -2.82 11.15
N ARG A 316 1.97 -3.62 10.73
CA ARG A 316 2.04 -5.04 11.10
C ARG A 316 2.22 -5.25 12.60
N LEU A 317 2.75 -4.24 13.29
CA LEU A 317 2.98 -4.25 14.73
C LEU A 317 1.86 -3.59 15.54
N ARG A 318 0.75 -3.19 14.91
CA ARG A 318 -0.34 -2.44 15.56
C ARG A 318 -0.92 -3.10 16.82
N LEU A 319 -0.84 -4.42 16.91
CA LEU A 319 -1.34 -5.16 18.07
C LEU A 319 -0.37 -5.15 19.25
N TYR A 320 0.91 -4.84 19.00
CA TYR A 320 1.97 -4.94 19.99
C TYR A 320 2.54 -3.58 20.42
N ALA A 321 2.64 -2.62 19.50
CA ALA A 321 3.35 -1.38 19.74
C ALA A 321 2.67 -0.18 19.08
N ASP A 322 2.83 0.97 19.72
CA ASP A 322 2.51 2.25 19.12
C ASP A 322 3.54 2.63 18.06
N ASP A 323 3.12 3.44 17.09
CA ASP A 323 4.01 4.03 16.11
C ASP A 323 4.91 5.10 16.73
N LEU A 324 5.91 5.57 15.97
CA LEU A 324 6.92 6.50 16.44
C LEU A 324 6.30 7.77 17.05
N GLY A 325 6.74 8.11 18.25
CA GLY A 325 6.47 9.39 18.89
C GLY A 325 7.14 10.56 18.16
N ARG A 326 7.40 11.65 18.86
CA ARG A 326 8.10 12.80 18.28
C ARG A 326 9.50 12.39 17.83
N ASN A 327 9.81 12.69 16.55
CA ASN A 327 11.11 12.37 15.97
C ASN A 327 11.74 13.61 15.34
N PHE A 328 13.06 13.75 15.45
CA PHE A 328 13.84 14.83 14.88
C PHE A 328 14.83 14.26 13.87
N LEU A 329 14.82 14.81 12.66
CA LEU A 329 15.77 14.46 11.61
C LEU A 329 16.50 15.72 11.15
N LEU A 330 17.82 15.72 11.26
CA LEU A 330 18.70 16.74 10.70
C LEU A 330 19.31 16.22 9.40
N THR A 331 19.18 16.96 8.32
CA THR A 331 19.73 16.60 7.00
C THR A 331 20.74 17.64 6.55
N LEU A 332 21.90 17.19 6.09
CA LEU A 332 22.91 18.02 5.40
C LEU A 332 23.12 17.42 4.00
N LYS A 333 22.83 18.20 2.97
CA LYS A 333 22.98 17.79 1.58
C LYS A 333 23.94 18.73 0.85
N LEU A 334 25.04 18.18 0.33
CA LEU A 334 26.01 18.91 -0.47
C LEU A 334 25.73 18.66 -1.96
N ASN A 335 25.44 19.74 -2.70
CA ASN A 335 25.30 19.72 -4.14
C ASN A 335 26.55 20.42 -4.75
N TYR A 336 27.28 19.75 -5.65
CA TYR A 336 28.52 20.21 -6.25
C TYR A 336 28.51 20.01 -7.78
#